data_f0d3bdd6289021625ab2911db51142ac
#
_entry.id   f0d3bdd6289021625ab2911db51142ac
#
_cell.length_a   1.000
_cell.length_b   1.000
_cell.length_c   1.000
_cell.angle_alpha   90.00
_cell.angle_beta   90.00
_cell.angle_gamma   90.00
#
_symmetry.space_group_name_H-M   'P 1'
#
loop_
_entity.id
_entity.type
_entity.pdbx_description
1 polymer ?
#
loop_
_entity_poly.entity_id
_entity_poly.type
_entity_poly.pdbx_seq_one_letter_code
_entity_poly.pdbx_strand_id
1 'polypeptide(L)'
;MRELFRLLRQNGLFITEQVGGDNDRDLVEMVLPNTEKPFPHSNLTEQRKYFEDAGFEIVRAEEAYRPIKFYDVGAFVWFAHIIEWEFPDFSVDRCFEQLLKMQKMIDKDGRIEGTIHRYLIVAKK
;
A
#
# COMPACT_ATOMS: atom_id res chain seq x y z
N MET A 1 -19.40 7.16 -2.93
CA MET A 1 -19.18 8.63 -2.93
C MET A 1 -20.45 9.45 -2.73
N ARG A 2 -21.52 9.14 -3.45
CA ARG A 2 -22.79 9.88 -3.30
C ARG A 2 -23.31 9.90 -1.87
N GLU A 3 -23.27 8.77 -1.18
CA GLU A 3 -23.75 8.65 0.20
C GLU A 3 -22.88 9.46 1.16
N LEU A 4 -21.58 9.43 1.00
CA LEU A 4 -20.66 10.24 1.79
C LEU A 4 -20.96 11.73 1.60
N PHE A 5 -21.14 12.16 0.35
CA PHE A 5 -21.47 13.54 0.03
C PHE A 5 -22.81 13.96 0.68
N ARG A 6 -23.81 13.10 0.65
CA ARG A 6 -25.12 13.34 1.24
C ARG A 6 -25.03 13.53 2.77
N LEU A 7 -24.23 12.70 3.44
CA LEU A 7 -24.12 12.70 4.91
C LEU A 7 -23.40 13.90 5.48
N LEU A 8 -22.49 14.50 4.73
CA LEU A 8 -21.73 15.64 5.20
C LEU A 8 -22.60 16.92 5.22
N ARG A 9 -22.36 17.74 6.22
CA ARG A 9 -22.90 19.11 6.27
C ARG A 9 -22.27 19.95 5.17
N GLN A 10 -22.98 20.99 4.74
CA GLN A 10 -22.41 22.01 3.85
C GLN A 10 -21.12 22.57 4.45
N ASN A 11 -20.07 22.68 3.64
CA ASN A 11 -18.72 23.06 4.06
C ASN A 11 -18.02 22.06 5.00
N GLY A 12 -18.61 20.88 5.22
CA GLY A 12 -17.99 19.80 5.99
C GLY A 12 -16.78 19.20 5.27
N LEU A 13 -15.81 18.74 6.04
CA LEU A 13 -14.59 18.11 5.53
C LEU A 13 -14.64 16.60 5.72
N PHE A 14 -14.17 15.88 4.72
CA PHE A 14 -13.84 14.46 4.81
C PHE A 14 -12.35 14.29 4.57
N ILE A 15 -11.68 13.65 5.52
CA ILE A 15 -10.23 13.42 5.47
C ILE A 15 -10.00 11.92 5.41
N THR A 16 -9.23 11.48 4.43
CA THR A 16 -8.88 10.06 4.27
C THR A 16 -7.41 9.89 3.94
N GLU A 17 -6.75 8.97 4.63
CA GLU A 17 -5.45 8.44 4.28
C GLU A 17 -5.63 6.98 3.91
N GLN A 18 -5.09 6.58 2.77
CA GLN A 18 -5.26 5.23 2.24
C GLN A 18 -3.93 4.61 1.83
N VAL A 19 -3.90 3.29 1.85
CA VAL A 19 -2.82 2.50 1.26
C VAL A 19 -2.98 2.52 -0.25
N GLY A 20 -1.94 2.91 -0.95
CA GLY A 20 -1.94 2.95 -2.41
C GLY A 20 -1.67 1.58 -3.04
N GLY A 21 -2.07 1.43 -4.30
CA GLY A 21 -1.95 0.19 -5.05
C GLY A 21 -0.52 -0.28 -5.30
N ASP A 22 0.46 0.61 -5.19
CA ASP A 22 1.89 0.27 -5.35
C ASP A 22 2.55 -0.15 -4.03
N ASN A 23 1.77 -0.21 -2.94
CA ASN A 23 2.30 -0.57 -1.63
C ASN A 23 2.95 -1.95 -1.64
N ASP A 24 4.18 -2.03 -1.11
CA ASP A 24 4.95 -3.28 -0.95
C ASP A 24 5.21 -4.08 -2.24
N ARG A 25 5.00 -3.48 -3.43
CA ARG A 25 5.11 -4.23 -4.70
C ARG A 25 6.51 -4.77 -4.97
N ASP A 26 7.55 -4.06 -4.56
CA ASP A 26 8.93 -4.52 -4.65
C ASP A 26 9.19 -5.75 -3.75
N LEU A 27 8.64 -5.75 -2.53
CA LEU A 27 8.72 -6.89 -1.62
C LEU A 27 7.93 -8.10 -2.14
N VAL A 28 6.73 -7.87 -2.67
CA VAL A 28 5.91 -8.93 -3.26
C VAL A 28 6.65 -9.57 -4.43
N GLU A 29 7.27 -8.78 -5.30
CA GLU A 29 8.03 -9.28 -6.45
C GLU A 29 9.22 -10.14 -6.03
N MET A 30 9.84 -9.86 -4.89
CA MET A 30 10.94 -10.67 -4.36
C MET A 30 10.51 -12.10 -3.98
N VAL A 31 9.32 -12.28 -3.43
CA VAL A 31 8.87 -13.58 -2.87
C VAL A 31 7.79 -14.26 -3.69
N LEU A 32 6.96 -13.49 -4.38
CA LEU A 32 5.84 -13.99 -5.20
C LEU A 32 5.82 -13.23 -6.54
N PRO A 33 6.83 -13.45 -7.40
CA PRO A 33 6.93 -12.73 -8.67
C PRO A 33 5.68 -12.93 -9.54
N ASN A 34 5.34 -11.91 -10.32
CA ASN A 34 4.19 -11.88 -11.21
C ASN A 34 2.83 -11.88 -10.50
N THR A 35 2.77 -11.52 -9.22
CA THR A 35 1.52 -11.33 -8.50
C THR A 35 0.88 -10.01 -8.91
N GLU A 36 -0.39 -10.05 -9.28
CA GLU A 36 -1.15 -8.85 -9.65
C GLU A 36 -1.41 -7.96 -8.45
N LYS A 37 -1.54 -6.66 -8.71
CA LYS A 37 -1.92 -5.69 -7.67
C LYS A 37 -3.34 -5.97 -7.19
N PRO A 38 -3.58 -6.11 -5.88
CA PRO A 38 -4.93 -6.34 -5.37
C PRO A 38 -5.84 -5.12 -5.54
N PHE A 39 -5.26 -3.91 -5.50
CA PHE A 39 -6.01 -2.65 -5.59
C PHE A 39 -5.37 -1.69 -6.60
N PRO A 40 -5.42 -2.02 -7.91
CA PRO A 40 -4.70 -1.24 -8.93
C PRO A 40 -5.22 0.20 -9.08
N HIS A 41 -6.47 0.46 -8.69
CA HIS A 41 -7.11 1.78 -8.77
C HIS A 41 -6.96 2.60 -7.49
N SER A 42 -6.31 2.07 -6.46
CA SER A 42 -6.05 2.78 -5.21
C SER A 42 -4.84 3.71 -5.36
N ASN A 43 -5.04 4.85 -5.99
CA ASN A 43 -4.02 5.86 -6.19
C ASN A 43 -4.63 7.26 -6.11
N LEU A 44 -3.79 8.25 -5.88
CA LEU A 44 -4.24 9.63 -5.70
C LEU A 44 -5.00 10.16 -6.91
N THR A 45 -4.50 9.93 -8.11
CA THR A 45 -5.08 10.48 -9.35
C THR A 45 -6.52 9.99 -9.56
N GLU A 46 -6.74 8.69 -9.49
CA GLU A 46 -8.06 8.11 -9.70
C GLU A 46 -9.02 8.42 -8.55
N GLN A 47 -8.54 8.31 -7.32
CA GLN A 47 -9.37 8.58 -6.14
C GLN A 47 -9.77 10.05 -6.05
N ARG A 48 -8.87 10.96 -6.32
CA ARG A 48 -9.17 12.39 -6.42
C ARG A 48 -10.31 12.65 -7.42
N LYS A 49 -10.22 12.03 -8.59
CA LYS A 49 -11.26 12.18 -9.61
C LYS A 49 -12.63 11.70 -9.11
N TYR A 50 -12.69 10.58 -8.39
CA TYR A 50 -13.95 10.08 -7.83
C TYR A 50 -14.58 11.09 -6.85
N PHE A 51 -13.77 11.76 -6.02
CA PHE A 51 -14.27 12.80 -5.12
C PHE A 51 -14.77 14.02 -5.90
N GLU A 52 -14.02 14.48 -6.90
CA GLU A 52 -14.40 15.62 -7.73
C GLU A 52 -15.71 15.32 -8.51
N ASP A 53 -15.83 14.13 -9.11
CA ASP A 53 -17.02 13.70 -9.84
C ASP A 53 -18.26 13.60 -8.93
N ALA A 54 -18.06 13.35 -7.64
CA ALA A 54 -19.14 13.31 -6.64
C ALA A 54 -19.55 14.71 -6.14
N GLY A 55 -18.85 15.77 -6.55
CA GLY A 55 -19.15 17.14 -6.20
C GLY A 55 -18.30 17.76 -5.09
N PHE A 56 -17.28 17.03 -4.62
CA PHE A 56 -16.37 17.57 -3.60
C PHE A 56 -15.36 18.55 -4.19
N GLU A 57 -15.04 19.57 -3.42
CA GLU A 57 -13.84 20.39 -3.64
C GLU A 57 -12.65 19.73 -2.96
N ILE A 58 -11.55 19.55 -3.67
CA ILE A 58 -10.33 18.98 -3.09
C ILE A 58 -9.52 20.12 -2.46
N VAL A 59 -9.45 20.10 -1.13
CA VAL A 59 -8.70 21.09 -0.34
C VAL A 59 -7.22 20.73 -0.28
N ARG A 60 -6.91 19.43 -0.16
CA ARG A 60 -5.54 18.92 -0.11
C ARG A 60 -5.49 17.51 -0.70
N ALA A 61 -4.46 17.24 -1.48
CA ALA A 61 -4.21 15.94 -2.05
C ALA A 61 -2.70 15.69 -2.08
N GLU A 62 -2.24 14.63 -1.39
CA GLU A 62 -0.83 14.29 -1.29
C GLU A 62 -0.63 12.80 -1.48
N GLU A 63 0.48 12.43 -2.08
CA GLU A 63 0.89 11.05 -2.28
C GLU A 63 2.34 10.90 -1.81
N ALA A 64 2.65 9.79 -1.16
CA ALA A 64 3.97 9.54 -0.63
C ALA A 64 4.40 8.10 -0.84
N TYR A 65 5.66 7.94 -1.19
CA TYR A 65 6.39 6.68 -1.22
C TYR A 65 7.49 6.76 -0.19
N ARG A 66 7.52 5.83 0.77
CA ARG A 66 8.46 5.82 1.87
C ARG A 66 9.11 4.44 2.00
N PRO A 67 10.37 4.36 2.45
CA PRO A 67 11.01 3.07 2.68
C PRO A 67 10.41 2.35 3.89
N ILE A 68 10.30 1.02 3.78
CA ILE A 68 10.09 0.10 4.90
C ILE A 68 11.28 -0.85 4.95
N LYS A 69 11.80 -1.10 6.15
CA LYS A 69 13.02 -1.87 6.34
C LYS A 69 12.79 -3.06 7.26
N PHE A 70 13.36 -4.20 6.89
CA PHE A 70 13.36 -5.40 7.71
C PHE A 70 14.80 -5.80 8.00
N TYR A 71 15.13 -6.01 9.26
CA TYR A 71 16.48 -6.34 9.69
C TYR A 71 16.68 -7.83 9.93
N ASP A 72 15.62 -8.63 9.85
CA ASP A 72 15.66 -10.08 9.84
C ASP A 72 14.52 -10.66 8.99
N VAL A 73 14.73 -11.88 8.50
CA VAL A 73 13.75 -12.55 7.64
C VAL A 73 12.49 -12.93 8.41
N GLY A 74 12.62 -13.27 9.69
CA GLY A 74 11.47 -13.63 10.54
C GLY A 74 10.45 -12.50 10.65
N ALA A 75 10.91 -11.26 10.79
CA ALA A 75 10.05 -10.08 10.81
C ALA A 75 9.29 -9.93 9.48
N PHE A 76 9.96 -10.14 8.35
CA PHE A 76 9.33 -10.10 7.04
C PHE A 76 8.29 -11.22 6.87
N VAL A 77 8.61 -12.45 7.28
CA VAL A 77 7.69 -13.59 7.23
C VAL A 77 6.41 -13.30 8.01
N TRP A 78 6.54 -12.76 9.22
CA TRP A 78 5.40 -12.37 10.05
C TRP A 78 4.54 -11.31 9.34
N PHE A 79 5.18 -10.28 8.79
CA PHE A 79 4.53 -9.21 8.04
C PHE A 79 3.75 -9.76 6.83
N ALA A 80 4.37 -10.62 6.02
CA ALA A 80 3.75 -11.20 4.83
C ALA A 80 2.53 -12.08 5.17
N HIS A 81 2.57 -12.79 6.30
CA HIS A 81 1.44 -13.59 6.76
C HIS A 81 0.22 -12.75 7.17
N ILE A 82 0.45 -11.56 7.72
CA ILE A 82 -0.64 -10.70 8.19
C ILE A 82 -1.38 -10.06 7.02
N ILE A 83 -0.67 -9.62 5.99
CA ILE A 83 -1.27 -8.91 4.86
C ILE A 83 -1.47 -9.84 3.65
N GLU A 84 -2.34 -10.82 3.84
CA GLU A 84 -2.62 -11.87 2.84
C GLU A 84 -3.06 -11.32 1.49
N TRP A 85 -3.76 -10.20 1.45
CA TRP A 85 -4.20 -9.57 0.20
C TRP A 85 -3.05 -9.02 -0.65
N GLU A 86 -1.91 -8.69 -0.06
CA GLU A 86 -0.71 -8.30 -0.79
C GLU A 86 0.20 -9.50 -1.11
N PHE A 87 0.26 -10.47 -0.21
CA PHE A 87 1.07 -11.68 -0.33
C PHE A 87 0.18 -12.94 -0.40
N PRO A 88 -0.59 -13.12 -1.50
CA PRO A 88 -1.54 -14.22 -1.58
C PRO A 88 -0.84 -15.58 -1.54
N ASP A 89 -1.37 -16.48 -0.70
CA ASP A 89 -0.84 -17.84 -0.50
C ASP A 89 0.63 -17.88 -0.08
N PHE A 90 1.10 -16.85 0.61
CA PHE A 90 2.45 -16.83 1.15
C PHE A 90 2.64 -17.94 2.18
N SER A 91 3.74 -18.69 2.06
CA SER A 91 4.22 -19.61 3.08
C SER A 91 5.73 -19.69 3.04
N VAL A 92 6.35 -20.05 4.15
CA VAL A 92 7.80 -20.27 4.21
C VAL A 92 8.21 -21.37 3.24
N ASP A 93 7.47 -22.47 3.18
CA ASP A 93 7.78 -23.59 2.29
C ASP A 93 7.71 -23.18 0.82
N ARG A 94 6.67 -22.48 0.42
CA ARG A 94 6.48 -22.02 -0.96
C ARG A 94 7.54 -21.02 -1.40
N CYS A 95 7.94 -20.12 -0.51
CA CYS A 95 8.85 -19.00 -0.81
C CYS A 95 10.26 -19.24 -0.25
N PHE A 96 10.61 -20.46 0.12
CA PHE A 96 11.83 -20.75 0.85
C PHE A 96 13.09 -20.25 0.13
N GLU A 97 13.21 -20.48 -1.16
CA GLU A 97 14.39 -20.05 -1.91
C GLU A 97 14.52 -18.52 -1.99
N GLN A 98 13.39 -17.84 -2.15
CA GLN A 98 13.35 -16.39 -2.15
C GLN A 98 13.70 -15.84 -0.77
N LEU A 99 13.23 -16.48 0.30
CA LEU A 99 13.58 -16.09 1.67
C LEU A 99 15.07 -16.31 1.96
N LEU A 100 15.69 -17.34 1.40
CA LEU A 100 17.14 -17.53 1.48
C LEU A 100 17.90 -16.41 0.77
N LYS A 101 17.42 -15.95 -0.38
CA LYS A 101 17.99 -14.80 -1.08
C LYS A 101 17.87 -13.52 -0.24
N MET A 102 16.74 -13.32 0.43
CA MET A 102 16.56 -12.21 1.35
C MET A 102 17.54 -12.28 2.53
N GLN A 103 17.77 -13.47 3.09
CA GLN A 103 18.76 -13.66 4.15
C GLN A 103 20.16 -13.25 3.68
N LYS A 104 20.53 -13.61 2.46
CA LYS A 104 21.83 -13.20 1.87
C LYS A 104 21.92 -11.69 1.71
N MET A 105 20.81 -11.03 1.35
CA MET A 105 20.76 -9.57 1.25
C MET A 105 20.96 -8.92 2.61
N ILE A 106 20.34 -9.46 3.66
CA ILE A 106 20.51 -9.00 5.04
C ILE A 106 21.96 -9.20 5.49
N ASP A 107 22.55 -10.36 5.22
CA ASP A 107 23.94 -10.67 5.58
C ASP A 107 24.92 -9.68 4.92
N LYS A 108 24.63 -9.25 3.71
CA LYS A 108 25.46 -8.31 2.94
C LYS A 108 25.20 -6.85 3.30
N ASP A 109 23.91 -6.44 3.31
CA ASP A 109 23.50 -5.05 3.38
C ASP A 109 22.95 -4.63 4.76
N GLY A 110 22.75 -5.59 5.65
CA GLY A 110 22.21 -5.39 6.99
C GLY A 110 20.71 -5.29 7.06
N ARG A 111 20.00 -5.25 5.91
CA ARG A 111 18.55 -5.10 5.84
C ARG A 111 17.97 -5.46 4.47
N ILE A 112 16.67 -5.72 4.46
CA ILE A 112 15.84 -5.69 3.24
C ILE A 112 15.08 -4.38 3.26
N GLU A 113 14.98 -3.71 2.12
CA GLU A 113 14.24 -2.47 1.97
C GLU A 113 13.15 -2.63 0.94
N GLY A 114 11.93 -2.22 1.31
CA GLY A 114 10.78 -2.12 0.43
C GLY A 114 10.23 -0.70 0.39
N THR A 115 9.08 -0.52 -0.26
CA THR A 115 8.47 0.79 -0.43
C THR A 115 7.00 0.74 -0.07
N ILE A 116 6.59 1.57 0.87
CA ILE A 116 5.17 1.78 1.18
C ILE A 116 4.61 2.92 0.33
N HIS A 117 3.34 2.80 -0.01
CA HIS A 117 2.60 3.79 -0.80
C HIS A 117 1.37 4.25 -0.02
N ARG A 118 1.24 5.56 0.17
CA ARG A 118 0.10 6.19 0.87
C ARG A 118 -0.37 7.39 0.09
N TYR A 119 -1.66 7.69 0.16
CA TYR A 119 -2.20 8.96 -0.31
C TYR A 119 -3.19 9.54 0.69
N LEU A 120 -3.26 10.86 0.72
CA LEU A 120 -4.14 11.66 1.59
C LEU A 120 -5.03 12.54 0.73
N ILE A 121 -6.31 12.56 1.01
CA ILE A 121 -7.26 13.48 0.40
C ILE A 121 -8.05 14.19 1.50
N VAL A 122 -8.11 15.50 1.41
CA VAL A 122 -9.02 16.35 2.19
C VAL A 122 -10.04 16.93 1.23
N ALA A 123 -11.27 16.48 1.35
CA ALA A 123 -12.38 16.85 0.49
C ALA A 123 -13.43 17.65 1.26
N LYS A 124 -13.95 18.71 0.64
CA LYS A 124 -14.95 19.62 1.22
C LYS A 124 -16.23 19.54 0.42
N LYS A 125 -17.37 19.45 1.13
CA LYS A 125 -18.69 19.51 0.51
C LYS A 125 -19.07 20.95 0.12
#